data_effc90674e8fa1876af645d3f564ca10
#
_entry.id   effc90674e8fa1876af645d3f564ca10
#
_cell.length_a   1.000
_cell.length_b   1.000
_cell.length_c   1.000
_cell.angle_alpha   90.00
_cell.angle_beta   90.00
_cell.angle_gamma   90.00
#
_symmetry.space_group_name_H-M   'P 1'
#
loop_
_entity.id
_entity.type
_entity.pdbx_description
1 polymer ?
#
loop_
_entity_poly.entity_id
_entity_poly.type
_entity_poly.pdbx_seq_one_letter_code
_entity_poly.pdbx_strand_id
1 'polypeptide(L)'
;MKNFKFISISLIFLGVFALSLVHFKITKESSVIVDIPEGSSIALISNILFEERLILNPILFKTYTRLTLSDNKLQAGEYLIDTSQSVYTLNKKLLEGDFYYRKLTLLPGSTLKTILNLANSAGLVNDLDSIDINLEEGIFYPDTYYYLKGETFSSILYRSHMRWKEISNKLWDIRDNDLPFTNLMEATTLASIIEKEGIEKETIAGVFINRLKINMKLQSDPTVIYALGDNFDGDIKRKDLRIDSPYNTYRYRGLPPGPISIVSEDSLRAALRPKETDYLYFVSMGNGFHKFSKNLTEHNQAVLEYQLNER
;
A
#
# COMPACT_ATOMS: atom_id res chain seq x y z
N MET A 1 -5.78 66.41 26.52
CA MET A 1 -6.66 65.65 25.67
C MET A 1 -6.09 65.35 24.25
N LYS A 2 -5.40 66.29 23.58
CA LYS A 2 -4.82 66.03 22.23
C LYS A 2 -3.78 64.89 22.20
N ASN A 3 -2.86 64.84 23.18
CA ASN A 3 -1.82 63.83 23.25
C ASN A 3 -2.36 62.40 23.49
N PHE A 4 -3.47 62.27 24.23
CA PHE A 4 -4.08 60.94 24.45
C PHE A 4 -4.71 60.35 23.20
N LYS A 5 -5.35 61.19 22.36
CA LYS A 5 -5.90 60.80 21.06
C LYS A 5 -4.79 60.38 20.09
N PHE A 6 -3.66 61.08 20.09
CA PHE A 6 -2.51 60.72 19.23
C PHE A 6 -1.89 59.38 19.63
N ILE A 7 -1.74 59.11 20.91
CA ILE A 7 -1.22 57.85 21.45
C ILE A 7 -2.16 56.67 21.08
N SER A 8 -3.49 56.87 21.25
CA SER A 8 -4.48 55.85 20.90
C SER A 8 -4.49 55.53 19.41
N ILE A 9 -4.39 56.51 18.53
CA ILE A 9 -4.32 56.34 17.08
C ILE A 9 -3.03 55.60 16.68
N SER A 10 -1.89 55.96 17.28
CA SER A 10 -0.60 55.31 17.04
C SER A 10 -0.62 53.84 17.44
N LEU A 11 -1.25 53.48 18.58
CA LEU A 11 -1.40 52.11 19.05
C LEU A 11 -2.32 51.28 18.13
N ILE A 12 -3.38 51.88 17.62
CA ILE A 12 -4.27 51.21 16.63
C ILE A 12 -3.51 50.94 15.33
N PHE A 13 -2.75 51.92 14.83
CA PHE A 13 -1.94 51.73 13.63
C PHE A 13 -0.87 50.65 13.81
N LEU A 14 -0.21 50.60 14.96
CA LEU A 14 0.77 49.56 15.29
C LEU A 14 0.12 48.19 15.37
N GLY A 15 -1.08 48.09 15.94
CA GLY A 15 -1.85 46.86 16.02
C GLY A 15 -2.27 46.34 14.63
N VAL A 16 -2.79 47.22 13.77
CA VAL A 16 -3.17 46.89 12.38
C VAL A 16 -1.93 46.47 11.58
N PHE A 17 -0.81 47.18 11.74
CA PHE A 17 0.45 46.82 11.08
C PHE A 17 0.97 45.45 11.54
N ALA A 18 0.96 45.16 12.84
CA ALA A 18 1.35 43.86 13.38
C ALA A 18 0.45 42.72 12.86
N LEU A 19 -0.87 42.93 12.82
CA LEU A 19 -1.82 41.98 12.21
C LEU A 19 -1.55 41.76 10.73
N SER A 20 -1.23 42.80 9.96
CA SER A 20 -0.89 42.67 8.56
C SER A 20 0.37 41.84 8.34
N LEU A 21 1.39 41.96 9.17
CA LEU A 21 2.61 41.15 9.09
C LEU A 21 2.37 39.67 9.41
N VAL A 22 1.49 39.38 10.37
CA VAL A 22 1.15 38.01 10.74
C VAL A 22 0.39 37.29 9.62
N HIS A 23 -0.46 38.01 8.90
CA HIS A 23 -1.24 37.48 7.76
C HIS A 23 -0.56 37.67 6.42
N PHE A 24 0.59 38.33 6.37
CA PHE A 24 1.36 38.47 5.12
C PHE A 24 1.78 37.10 4.61
N LYS A 25 1.43 36.82 3.36
CA LYS A 25 1.74 35.54 2.72
C LYS A 25 3.08 35.59 2.01
N ILE A 26 3.92 34.62 2.32
CA ILE A 26 5.13 34.32 1.55
C ILE A 26 4.78 33.27 0.51
N THR A 27 5.13 33.53 -0.74
CA THR A 27 4.86 32.60 -1.85
C THR A 27 6.18 31.98 -2.30
N LYS A 28 6.16 30.66 -2.46
CA LYS A 28 7.27 29.85 -3.04
C LYS A 28 6.83 29.24 -4.37
N GLU A 29 7.78 28.83 -5.19
CA GLU A 29 7.52 28.17 -6.48
C GLU A 29 6.93 26.77 -6.30
N SER A 30 7.30 26.08 -5.22
CA SER A 30 6.83 24.73 -4.90
C SER A 30 6.58 24.56 -3.40
N SER A 31 5.74 23.59 -3.05
CA SER A 31 5.59 23.12 -1.68
C SER A 31 6.89 22.49 -1.17
N VAL A 32 7.11 22.54 0.14
CA VAL A 32 8.30 22.01 0.81
C VAL A 32 7.89 21.17 2.01
N ILE A 33 8.60 20.07 2.24
CA ILE A 33 8.45 19.28 3.47
C ILE A 33 9.44 19.82 4.48
N VAL A 34 8.92 20.26 5.63
CA VAL A 34 9.69 20.77 6.76
C VAL A 34 9.64 19.79 7.90
N ASP A 35 10.79 19.44 8.44
CA ASP A 35 10.92 18.55 9.58
C ASP A 35 11.17 19.37 10.85
N ILE A 36 10.28 19.24 11.82
CA ILE A 36 10.41 19.83 13.16
C ILE A 36 10.79 18.69 14.12
N PRO A 37 12.07 18.62 14.55
CA PRO A 37 12.53 17.55 15.44
C PRO A 37 11.81 17.56 16.80
N GLU A 38 11.70 16.39 17.42
CA GLU A 38 11.17 16.24 18.76
C GLU A 38 11.99 17.07 19.78
N GLY A 39 11.30 17.69 20.75
CA GLY A 39 11.93 18.53 21.76
C GLY A 39 12.41 19.89 21.23
N SER A 40 12.06 20.28 19.99
CA SER A 40 12.46 21.56 19.42
C SER A 40 11.94 22.73 20.23
N SER A 41 12.85 23.64 20.63
CA SER A 41 12.45 24.91 21.20
C SER A 41 11.82 25.81 20.14
N ILE A 42 11.00 26.79 20.58
CA ILE A 42 10.42 27.80 19.67
C ILE A 42 11.51 28.58 18.91
N ALA A 43 12.71 28.71 19.48
CA ALA A 43 13.84 29.33 18.80
C ALA A 43 14.32 28.48 17.62
N LEU A 44 14.45 27.15 17.81
CA LEU A 44 14.83 26.21 16.76
C LEU A 44 13.77 26.16 15.66
N ILE A 45 12.50 26.00 16.04
CA ILE A 45 11.38 25.99 15.09
C ILE A 45 11.38 27.26 14.22
N SER A 46 11.53 28.44 14.85
CA SER A 46 11.57 29.71 14.12
C SER A 46 12.75 29.79 13.15
N ASN A 47 13.91 29.27 13.54
CA ASN A 47 15.09 29.25 12.66
C ASN A 47 14.89 28.31 11.48
N ILE A 48 14.37 27.10 11.71
CA ILE A 48 14.03 26.14 10.64
C ILE A 48 13.09 26.80 9.63
N LEU A 49 12.00 27.41 10.10
CA LEU A 49 11.04 28.07 9.21
C LEU A 49 11.66 29.25 8.44
N PHE A 50 12.61 29.94 9.04
CA PHE A 50 13.33 31.05 8.38
C PHE A 50 14.34 30.56 7.34
N GLU A 51 15.13 29.54 7.64
CA GLU A 51 16.07 28.91 6.71
C GLU A 51 15.35 28.35 5.49
N GLU A 52 14.17 27.77 5.71
CA GLU A 52 13.27 27.31 4.64
C GLU A 52 12.54 28.45 3.92
N ARG A 53 12.80 29.72 4.29
CA ARG A 53 12.17 30.93 3.71
C ARG A 53 10.65 30.94 3.78
N LEU A 54 10.10 30.42 4.87
CA LEU A 54 8.65 30.35 5.14
C LEU A 54 8.16 31.49 5.99
N ILE A 55 9.07 32.21 6.66
CA ILE A 55 8.79 33.39 7.46
C ILE A 55 9.83 34.49 7.16
N LEU A 56 9.45 35.74 7.28
CA LEU A 56 10.34 36.87 7.04
C LEU A 56 11.39 37.06 8.15
N ASN A 57 11.03 36.76 9.40
CA ASN A 57 11.89 36.96 10.53
C ASN A 57 11.52 36.03 11.69
N PRO A 58 12.50 35.33 12.31
CA PRO A 58 12.28 34.45 13.45
C PRO A 58 11.66 35.15 14.65
N ILE A 59 11.99 36.43 14.87
CA ILE A 59 11.46 37.20 16.02
C ILE A 59 9.94 37.40 15.87
N LEU A 60 9.46 37.64 14.65
CA LEU A 60 8.03 37.80 14.38
C LEU A 60 7.25 36.52 14.77
N PHE A 61 7.74 35.36 14.36
CA PHE A 61 7.12 34.07 14.68
C PHE A 61 7.14 33.81 16.20
N LYS A 62 8.30 34.00 16.87
CA LYS A 62 8.43 33.85 18.32
C LYS A 62 7.49 34.77 19.11
N THR A 63 7.40 36.03 18.69
CA THR A 63 6.53 37.00 19.35
C THR A 63 5.07 36.62 19.17
N TYR A 64 4.69 36.24 17.96
CA TYR A 64 3.33 35.80 17.67
C TYR A 64 2.93 34.59 18.51
N THR A 65 3.75 33.52 18.55
CA THR A 65 3.46 32.29 19.29
C THR A 65 3.34 32.54 20.80
N ARG A 66 4.16 33.44 21.36
CA ARG A 66 4.08 33.84 22.76
C ARG A 66 2.81 34.64 23.08
N LEU A 67 2.45 35.60 22.22
CA LEU A 67 1.22 36.39 22.39
C LEU A 67 -0.04 35.54 22.29
N THR A 68 -0.01 34.49 21.48
CA THR A 68 -1.12 33.55 21.31
C THR A 68 -1.07 32.33 22.26
N LEU A 69 -0.07 32.28 23.17
CA LEU A 69 0.15 31.20 24.15
C LEU A 69 0.24 29.84 23.46
N SER A 70 0.87 29.80 22.28
CA SER A 70 1.01 28.61 21.45
C SER A 70 2.44 28.04 21.42
N ASP A 71 3.42 28.75 21.97
CA ASP A 71 4.85 28.42 21.90
C ASP A 71 5.23 27.05 22.48
N ASN A 72 4.48 26.55 23.47
CA ASN A 72 4.70 25.24 24.09
C ASN A 72 3.73 24.15 23.56
N LYS A 73 2.94 24.46 22.53
CA LYS A 73 1.91 23.56 21.99
C LYS A 73 2.19 23.12 20.56
N LEU A 74 3.25 23.66 19.95
CA LEU A 74 3.63 23.29 18.60
C LEU A 74 4.12 21.85 18.60
N GLN A 75 3.63 21.05 17.64
CA GLN A 75 3.93 19.64 17.57
C GLN A 75 5.14 19.39 16.66
N ALA A 76 6.00 18.45 17.07
CA ALA A 76 7.12 17.97 16.28
C ALA A 76 6.62 17.00 15.18
N GLY A 77 7.31 16.95 14.05
CA GLY A 77 6.97 16.08 12.92
C GLY A 77 7.27 16.71 11.57
N GLU A 78 6.96 16.01 10.52
CA GLU A 78 7.08 16.50 9.13
C GLU A 78 5.79 17.22 8.70
N TYR A 79 5.95 18.36 8.04
CA TYR A 79 4.84 19.18 7.54
C TYR A 79 5.03 19.50 6.06
N LEU A 80 4.03 19.20 5.26
CA LEU A 80 3.97 19.71 3.89
C LEU A 80 3.48 21.16 3.92
N ILE A 81 4.36 22.09 3.60
CA ILE A 81 4.05 23.51 3.56
C ILE A 81 3.76 23.92 2.13
N ASP A 82 2.55 24.43 1.91
CA ASP A 82 2.08 24.85 0.60
C ASP A 82 2.83 26.08 0.07
N THR A 83 2.63 26.38 -1.20
CA THR A 83 3.30 27.48 -1.91
C THR A 83 2.99 28.88 -1.37
N SER A 84 1.94 29.05 -0.58
CA SER A 84 1.52 30.34 -0.04
C SER A 84 1.15 30.23 1.44
N GLN A 85 2.04 30.72 2.32
CA GLN A 85 1.89 30.60 3.78
C GLN A 85 2.11 31.92 4.49
N SER A 86 1.47 32.09 5.65
CA SER A 86 1.67 33.20 6.57
C SER A 86 2.09 32.69 7.94
N VAL A 87 2.59 33.55 8.81
CA VAL A 87 2.90 33.21 10.21
C VAL A 87 1.67 32.59 10.90
N TYR A 88 0.49 33.13 10.65
CA TYR A 88 -0.77 32.60 11.17
C TYR A 88 -1.03 31.15 10.72
N THR A 89 -0.97 30.90 9.40
CA THR A 89 -1.27 29.56 8.85
C THR A 89 -0.23 28.54 9.25
N LEU A 90 1.05 28.91 9.32
CA LEU A 90 2.11 28.05 9.81
C LEU A 90 1.91 27.68 11.28
N ASN A 91 1.65 28.68 12.15
CA ASN A 91 1.39 28.42 13.55
C ASN A 91 0.18 27.52 13.75
N LYS A 92 -0.90 27.75 13.01
CA LYS A 92 -2.11 26.91 13.06
C LYS A 92 -1.77 25.46 12.65
N LYS A 93 -1.06 25.28 11.56
CA LYS A 93 -0.65 23.96 11.05
C LYS A 93 0.19 23.17 12.06
N LEU A 94 1.15 23.85 12.71
CA LEU A 94 1.99 23.25 13.76
C LEU A 94 1.23 22.94 15.05
N LEU A 95 0.23 23.76 15.41
CA LEU A 95 -0.63 23.53 16.57
C LEU A 95 -1.58 22.34 16.40
N GLU A 96 -2.19 22.23 15.21
CA GLU A 96 -3.16 21.21 14.89
C GLU A 96 -2.51 19.86 14.59
N GLY A 97 -1.17 19.82 14.39
CA GLY A 97 -0.47 18.61 14.00
C GLY A 97 -0.89 18.13 12.61
N ASP A 98 -1.09 19.06 11.68
CA ASP A 98 -1.41 18.73 10.27
C ASP A 98 -0.16 18.20 9.58
N PHE A 99 0.22 16.96 9.95
CA PHE A 99 1.45 16.30 9.54
C PHE A 99 1.43 15.88 8.07
N TYR A 100 2.62 15.79 7.51
CA TYR A 100 2.83 15.13 6.23
C TYR A 100 2.86 13.63 6.40
N TYR A 101 1.91 12.94 5.78
CA TYR A 101 1.86 11.48 5.75
C TYR A 101 2.58 10.96 4.53
N ARG A 102 3.55 10.10 4.76
CA ARG A 102 4.20 9.28 3.73
C ARG A 102 3.28 8.12 3.33
N LYS A 103 3.56 7.49 2.20
CA LYS A 103 2.73 6.40 1.65
C LYS A 103 3.57 5.17 1.41
N LEU A 104 3.09 4.01 1.82
CA LEU A 104 3.57 2.70 1.44
C LEU A 104 2.42 1.95 0.76
N THR A 105 2.57 1.60 -0.52
CA THR A 105 1.55 0.86 -1.26
C THR A 105 1.95 -0.60 -1.37
N LEU A 106 1.14 -1.49 -0.81
CA LEU A 106 1.22 -2.93 -0.97
C LEU A 106 0.34 -3.32 -2.16
N LEU A 107 0.97 -3.74 -3.26
CA LEU A 107 0.24 -4.09 -4.48
C LEU A 107 -0.25 -5.55 -4.42
N PRO A 108 -1.47 -5.85 -4.91
CA PRO A 108 -1.92 -7.22 -5.10
C PRO A 108 -0.89 -8.03 -5.90
N GLY A 109 -0.71 -9.29 -5.58
CA GLY A 109 0.30 -10.14 -6.23
C GLY A 109 1.74 -9.93 -5.75
N SER A 110 1.99 -9.01 -4.80
CA SER A 110 3.31 -8.87 -4.17
C SER A 110 3.59 -10.03 -3.23
N THR A 111 4.84 -10.49 -3.22
CA THR A 111 5.32 -11.46 -2.23
C THR A 111 5.71 -10.76 -0.93
N LEU A 112 5.75 -11.50 0.18
CA LEU A 112 6.26 -11.00 1.46
C LEU A 112 7.67 -10.39 1.31
N LYS A 113 8.55 -11.05 0.55
CA LYS A 113 9.89 -10.52 0.26
C LYS A 113 9.84 -9.15 -0.41
N THR A 114 8.95 -8.96 -1.37
CA THR A 114 8.76 -7.66 -2.04
C THR A 114 8.29 -6.60 -1.05
N ILE A 115 7.36 -6.94 -0.16
CA ILE A 115 6.82 -6.05 0.88
C ILE A 115 7.93 -5.62 1.84
N LEU A 116 8.77 -6.55 2.30
CA LEU A 116 9.91 -6.26 3.18
C LEU A 116 10.92 -5.30 2.52
N ASN A 117 11.21 -5.51 1.23
CA ASN A 117 12.11 -4.63 0.47
C ASN A 117 11.52 -3.21 0.30
N LEU A 118 10.21 -3.11 0.04
CA LEU A 118 9.51 -1.81 -0.07
C LEU A 118 9.59 -1.03 1.25
N ALA A 119 9.43 -1.69 2.39
CA ALA A 119 9.51 -1.05 3.70
C ALA A 119 10.90 -0.49 3.98
N ASN A 120 11.94 -1.25 3.67
CA ASN A 120 13.31 -0.78 3.80
C ASN A 120 13.58 0.46 2.94
N SER A 121 13.04 0.48 1.71
CA SER A 121 13.16 1.62 0.78
C SER A 121 12.36 2.84 1.24
N ALA A 122 11.27 2.65 1.96
CA ALA A 122 10.38 3.69 2.45
C ALA A 122 10.94 4.46 3.67
N GLY A 123 12.06 4.00 4.25
CA GLY A 123 12.66 4.61 5.43
C GLY A 123 11.85 4.41 6.72
N LEU A 124 11.08 3.34 6.78
CA LEU A 124 10.42 2.88 8.00
C LEU A 124 11.47 2.31 8.96
N VAL A 125 11.22 2.45 10.25
CA VAL A 125 12.09 1.85 11.28
C VAL A 125 11.90 0.33 11.21
N ASN A 126 12.98 -0.38 10.95
CA ASN A 126 12.97 -1.84 10.91
C ASN A 126 12.95 -2.38 12.34
N ASP A 127 11.85 -2.97 12.74
CA ASP A 127 11.60 -3.56 14.04
C ASP A 127 11.05 -5.01 13.91
N LEU A 128 11.38 -5.67 12.80
CA LEU A 128 10.87 -7.01 12.46
C LEU A 128 11.16 -8.06 13.54
N ASP A 129 12.26 -7.92 14.28
CA ASP A 129 12.59 -8.81 15.39
C ASP A 129 11.63 -8.70 16.59
N SER A 130 10.82 -7.64 16.62
CA SER A 130 9.85 -7.34 17.69
C SER A 130 8.41 -7.70 17.31
N ILE A 131 8.18 -8.23 16.10
CA ILE A 131 6.83 -8.51 15.60
C ILE A 131 6.26 -9.77 16.23
N ASP A 132 5.09 -9.65 16.85
CA ASP A 132 4.26 -10.77 17.35
C ASP A 132 3.24 -11.24 16.27
N ILE A 133 3.61 -11.16 15.00
CA ILE A 133 2.83 -11.69 13.88
C ILE A 133 3.69 -12.72 13.17
N ASN A 134 3.16 -13.93 12.98
CA ASN A 134 3.80 -14.90 12.11
C ASN A 134 3.83 -14.34 10.69
N LEU A 135 5.03 -14.06 10.17
CA LEU A 135 5.22 -13.49 8.84
C LEU A 135 5.03 -14.58 7.79
N GLU A 136 3.78 -14.82 7.40
CA GLU A 136 3.40 -15.78 6.38
C GLU A 136 3.02 -15.06 5.07
N GLU A 137 3.18 -15.76 3.95
CA GLU A 137 2.71 -15.27 2.66
C GLU A 137 1.17 -15.18 2.64
N GLY A 138 0.62 -14.16 1.98
CA GLY A 138 -0.82 -14.05 1.73
C GLY A 138 -1.68 -13.44 2.84
N ILE A 139 -1.14 -13.18 4.04
CA ILE A 139 -1.91 -12.69 5.20
C ILE A 139 -1.95 -11.17 5.34
N PHE A 140 -1.54 -10.44 4.35
CA PHE A 140 -1.54 -8.98 4.33
C PHE A 140 -2.52 -8.46 3.29
N TYR A 141 -3.22 -7.37 3.63
CA TYR A 141 -4.18 -6.76 2.71
C TYR A 141 -3.48 -5.74 1.81
N PRO A 142 -3.62 -5.85 0.48
CA PRO A 142 -3.06 -4.87 -0.45
C PRO A 142 -3.85 -3.56 -0.37
N ASP A 143 -3.17 -2.49 0.03
CA ASP A 143 -3.73 -1.14 0.12
C ASP A 143 -2.59 -0.12 0.17
N THR A 144 -2.93 1.17 0.16
CA THR A 144 -2.00 2.25 0.45
C THR A 144 -2.06 2.63 1.93
N TYR A 145 -0.97 2.39 2.64
CA TYR A 145 -0.84 2.68 4.06
C TYR A 145 -0.12 4.02 4.25
N TYR A 146 -0.78 4.93 4.96
CA TYR A 146 -0.20 6.20 5.35
C TYR A 146 0.54 6.04 6.67
N TYR A 147 1.72 6.70 6.79
CA TYR A 147 2.56 6.63 7.98
C TYR A 147 3.33 7.93 8.21
N LEU A 148 3.72 8.17 9.45
CA LEU A 148 4.56 9.31 9.84
C LEU A 148 6.05 8.92 9.82
N LYS A 149 6.93 9.91 9.67
CA LYS A 149 8.37 9.71 9.84
C LYS A 149 8.67 9.07 11.21
N GLY A 150 9.52 8.05 11.22
CA GLY A 150 9.86 7.30 12.43
C GLY A 150 8.87 6.21 12.83
N GLU A 151 7.75 6.05 12.10
CA GLU A 151 6.85 4.92 12.32
C GLU A 151 7.53 3.60 11.95
N THR A 152 7.18 2.53 12.67
CA THR A 152 7.79 1.22 12.50
C THR A 152 7.13 0.43 11.38
N PHE A 153 7.89 -0.50 10.81
CA PHE A 153 7.35 -1.39 9.80
C PHE A 153 6.30 -2.35 10.38
N SER A 154 6.52 -2.83 11.62
CA SER A 154 5.54 -3.67 12.33
C SER A 154 4.16 -3.03 12.43
N SER A 155 4.10 -1.72 12.65
CA SER A 155 2.84 -0.97 12.71
C SER A 155 2.04 -1.08 11.41
N ILE A 156 2.69 -0.96 10.25
CA ILE A 156 2.05 -1.08 8.95
C ILE A 156 1.61 -2.53 8.68
N LEU A 157 2.48 -3.50 8.94
CA LEU A 157 2.14 -4.91 8.78
C LEU A 157 0.96 -5.31 9.67
N TYR A 158 0.93 -4.82 10.91
CA TYR A 158 -0.19 -5.07 11.82
C TYR A 158 -1.51 -4.54 11.27
N ARG A 159 -1.52 -3.28 10.80
CA ARG A 159 -2.72 -2.67 10.17
C ARG A 159 -3.17 -3.45 8.94
N SER A 160 -2.22 -3.85 8.10
CA SER A 160 -2.47 -4.63 6.89
C SER A 160 -3.00 -6.03 7.23
N HIS A 161 -2.41 -6.71 8.22
CA HIS A 161 -2.87 -8.02 8.68
C HIS A 161 -4.28 -7.96 9.29
N MET A 162 -4.55 -6.97 10.14
CA MET A 162 -5.88 -6.80 10.74
C MET A 162 -6.94 -6.53 9.68
N ARG A 163 -6.60 -5.74 8.65
CA ARG A 163 -7.49 -5.48 7.52
C ARG A 163 -7.76 -6.74 6.71
N TRP A 164 -6.72 -7.52 6.41
CA TRP A 164 -6.84 -8.83 5.76
C TRP A 164 -7.76 -9.75 6.56
N LYS A 165 -7.53 -9.88 7.87
CA LYS A 165 -8.32 -10.74 8.76
C LYS A 165 -9.81 -10.35 8.78
N GLU A 166 -10.09 -9.06 8.82
CA GLU A 166 -11.47 -8.56 8.78
C GLU A 166 -12.18 -8.95 7.49
N ILE A 167 -11.55 -8.65 6.34
CA ILE A 167 -12.15 -8.86 5.02
C ILE A 167 -12.24 -10.34 4.69
N SER A 168 -11.17 -11.09 4.93
CA SER A 168 -11.12 -12.52 4.60
C SER A 168 -12.12 -13.34 5.41
N ASN A 169 -12.33 -13.05 6.70
CA ASN A 169 -13.35 -13.72 7.50
C ASN A 169 -14.75 -13.40 6.99
N LYS A 170 -15.06 -12.14 6.67
CA LYS A 170 -16.36 -11.77 6.10
C LYS A 170 -16.66 -12.51 4.80
N LEU A 171 -15.65 -12.65 3.92
CA LEU A 171 -15.80 -13.38 2.66
C LEU A 171 -15.93 -14.88 2.89
N TRP A 172 -15.20 -15.43 3.85
CA TRP A 172 -15.28 -16.85 4.23
C TRP A 172 -16.68 -17.23 4.72
N ASP A 173 -17.32 -16.35 5.50
CA ASP A 173 -18.66 -16.59 6.05
C ASP A 173 -19.76 -16.67 4.97
N ILE A 174 -19.56 -16.00 3.84
CA ILE A 174 -20.52 -15.97 2.71
C ILE A 174 -20.08 -16.82 1.51
N ARG A 175 -19.10 -17.71 1.69
CA ARG A 175 -18.59 -18.59 0.63
C ARG A 175 -19.64 -19.57 0.15
N ASP A 176 -19.45 -20.10 -1.05
CA ASP A 176 -20.23 -21.20 -1.57
C ASP A 176 -19.96 -22.50 -0.77
N ASN A 177 -20.97 -23.39 -0.68
CA ASN A 177 -20.89 -24.58 0.18
C ASN A 177 -20.06 -25.72 -0.44
N ASP A 178 -19.99 -25.83 -1.78
CA ASP A 178 -19.35 -26.94 -2.50
C ASP A 178 -17.94 -26.55 -3.01
N LEU A 179 -17.12 -26.04 -2.08
CA LEU A 179 -15.72 -25.71 -2.38
C LEU A 179 -14.78 -26.82 -1.90
N PRO A 180 -13.68 -27.10 -2.63
CA PRO A 180 -12.71 -28.10 -2.24
C PRO A 180 -11.70 -27.56 -1.21
N PHE A 181 -12.15 -26.71 -0.27
CA PHE A 181 -11.35 -26.10 0.78
C PHE A 181 -11.89 -26.47 2.16
N THR A 182 -10.99 -26.72 3.10
CA THR A 182 -11.32 -26.99 4.50
C THR A 182 -11.15 -25.76 5.39
N ASN A 183 -10.37 -24.78 4.97
CA ASN A 183 -10.04 -23.59 5.74
C ASN A 183 -9.78 -22.37 4.84
N LEU A 184 -9.78 -21.18 5.47
CA LEU A 184 -9.56 -19.90 4.79
C LEU A 184 -8.18 -19.80 4.12
N MET A 185 -7.15 -20.44 4.70
CA MET A 185 -5.80 -20.37 4.13
C MET A 185 -5.70 -21.14 2.80
N GLU A 186 -6.39 -22.26 2.66
CA GLU A 186 -6.50 -22.98 1.39
C GLU A 186 -7.20 -22.13 0.31
N ALA A 187 -8.28 -21.41 0.69
CA ALA A 187 -8.94 -20.48 -0.21
C ALA A 187 -8.01 -19.30 -0.60
N THR A 188 -7.25 -18.76 0.36
CA THR A 188 -6.26 -17.71 0.13
C THR A 188 -5.13 -18.21 -0.78
N THR A 189 -4.74 -19.48 -0.64
CA THR A 189 -3.74 -20.10 -1.49
C THR A 189 -4.21 -20.13 -2.94
N LEU A 190 -5.43 -20.59 -3.22
CA LEU A 190 -5.97 -20.54 -4.57
C LEU A 190 -6.15 -19.09 -5.05
N ALA A 191 -6.63 -18.19 -4.21
CA ALA A 191 -6.79 -16.79 -4.55
C ALA A 191 -5.46 -16.12 -4.97
N SER A 192 -4.34 -16.50 -4.34
CA SER A 192 -3.00 -15.99 -4.70
C SER A 192 -2.54 -16.46 -6.08
N ILE A 193 -2.96 -17.66 -6.50
CA ILE A 193 -2.72 -18.17 -7.85
C ILE A 193 -3.59 -17.37 -8.85
N ILE A 194 -4.90 -17.25 -8.57
CA ILE A 194 -5.83 -16.47 -9.40
C ILE A 194 -5.36 -15.03 -9.58
N GLU A 195 -4.84 -14.40 -8.51
CA GLU A 195 -4.31 -13.03 -8.55
C GLU A 195 -3.21 -12.85 -9.60
N LYS A 196 -2.41 -13.87 -9.82
CA LYS A 196 -1.28 -13.86 -10.75
C LYS A 196 -1.62 -14.32 -12.16
N GLU A 197 -2.77 -14.97 -12.37
CA GLU A 197 -3.14 -15.52 -13.68
C GLU A 197 -3.79 -14.48 -14.59
N GLY A 198 -4.73 -13.65 -14.08
CA GLY A 198 -5.37 -12.69 -14.97
C GLY A 198 -6.58 -11.95 -14.39
N ILE A 199 -7.26 -11.22 -15.27
CA ILE A 199 -8.37 -10.31 -14.91
C ILE A 199 -9.73 -11.02 -14.81
N GLU A 200 -9.90 -12.18 -15.47
CA GLU A 200 -11.15 -12.96 -15.49
C GLU A 200 -11.25 -13.88 -14.28
N LYS A 201 -11.03 -13.33 -13.10
CA LYS A 201 -10.78 -14.03 -11.83
C LYS A 201 -11.82 -15.08 -11.50
N GLU A 202 -13.09 -14.77 -11.66
CA GLU A 202 -14.19 -15.70 -11.33
C GLU A 202 -14.22 -16.93 -12.26
N THR A 203 -13.93 -16.74 -13.56
CA THR A 203 -13.89 -17.83 -14.53
C THR A 203 -12.64 -18.69 -14.35
N ILE A 204 -11.49 -18.06 -14.11
CA ILE A 204 -10.22 -18.74 -13.77
C ILE A 204 -10.39 -19.56 -12.49
N ALA A 205 -11.03 -18.98 -11.47
CA ALA A 205 -11.37 -19.69 -10.24
C ALA A 205 -12.21 -20.95 -10.52
N GLY A 206 -13.24 -20.82 -11.36
CA GLY A 206 -14.08 -21.97 -11.77
C GLY A 206 -13.27 -23.10 -12.39
N VAL A 207 -12.31 -22.77 -13.28
CA VAL A 207 -11.40 -23.78 -13.88
C VAL A 207 -10.58 -24.49 -12.80
N PHE A 208 -9.95 -23.73 -11.89
CA PHE A 208 -9.12 -24.33 -10.85
C PHE A 208 -9.93 -25.17 -9.85
N ILE A 209 -11.13 -24.72 -9.47
CA ILE A 209 -12.05 -25.49 -8.63
C ILE A 209 -12.44 -26.81 -9.30
N ASN A 210 -12.78 -26.79 -10.60
CA ASN A 210 -13.08 -28.00 -11.36
C ASN A 210 -11.89 -28.97 -11.38
N ARG A 211 -10.68 -28.45 -11.62
CA ARG A 211 -9.45 -29.28 -11.58
C ARG A 211 -9.21 -29.89 -10.20
N LEU A 212 -9.39 -29.13 -9.12
CA LEU A 212 -9.25 -29.62 -7.73
C LEU A 212 -10.27 -30.75 -7.45
N LYS A 213 -11.54 -30.57 -7.82
CA LYS A 213 -12.61 -31.56 -7.61
C LYS A 213 -12.33 -32.92 -8.30
N ILE A 214 -11.68 -32.90 -9.46
CA ILE A 214 -11.32 -34.12 -10.18
C ILE A 214 -9.87 -34.58 -9.94
N ASN A 215 -9.20 -34.00 -8.95
CA ASN A 215 -7.80 -34.28 -8.63
C ASN A 215 -6.85 -34.09 -9.84
N MET A 216 -7.11 -33.10 -10.69
CA MET A 216 -6.24 -32.69 -11.79
C MET A 216 -5.18 -31.70 -11.28
N LYS A 217 -3.99 -31.72 -11.90
CA LYS A 217 -2.93 -30.73 -11.58
C LYS A 217 -3.36 -29.31 -11.96
N LEU A 218 -3.01 -28.30 -11.15
CA LEU A 218 -3.35 -26.91 -11.45
C LEU A 218 -2.52 -26.34 -12.61
N GLN A 219 -1.27 -26.74 -12.76
CA GLN A 219 -0.37 -26.36 -13.86
C GLN A 219 -0.35 -24.84 -14.10
N SER A 220 -0.10 -24.10 -13.03
CA SER A 220 -0.03 -22.63 -13.00
C SER A 220 1.41 -22.18 -12.99
N ASP A 221 1.82 -21.41 -13.99
CA ASP A 221 3.17 -20.84 -14.12
C ASP A 221 3.58 -19.98 -12.93
N PRO A 222 2.73 -19.10 -12.37
CA PRO A 222 3.04 -18.33 -11.18
C PRO A 222 3.53 -19.14 -9.98
N THR A 223 3.07 -20.37 -9.82
CA THR A 223 3.52 -21.26 -8.73
C THR A 223 4.96 -21.73 -8.94
N VAL A 224 5.38 -21.92 -10.19
CA VAL A 224 6.76 -22.26 -10.55
C VAL A 224 7.66 -21.04 -10.40
N ILE A 225 7.21 -19.85 -10.82
CA ILE A 225 7.93 -18.59 -10.61
C ILE A 225 8.19 -18.35 -9.11
N TYR A 226 7.17 -18.54 -8.28
CA TYR A 226 7.32 -18.43 -6.84
C TYR A 226 8.35 -19.43 -6.28
N ALA A 227 8.29 -20.68 -6.75
CA ALA A 227 9.22 -21.73 -6.34
C ALA A 227 10.66 -21.47 -6.77
N LEU A 228 10.88 -20.81 -7.91
CA LEU A 228 12.20 -20.38 -8.37
C LEU A 228 12.75 -19.21 -7.55
N GLY A 229 11.88 -18.32 -7.06
CA GLY A 229 12.29 -17.15 -6.30
C GLY A 229 13.31 -16.30 -7.07
N ASP A 230 14.47 -16.05 -6.46
CA ASP A 230 15.55 -15.23 -7.08
C ASP A 230 16.21 -15.89 -8.30
N ASN A 231 16.00 -17.19 -8.51
CA ASN A 231 16.54 -17.88 -9.69
C ASN A 231 15.67 -17.70 -10.95
N PHE A 232 14.54 -17.01 -10.83
CA PHE A 232 13.70 -16.68 -11.99
C PHE A 232 14.32 -15.54 -12.79
N ASP A 233 14.65 -15.81 -14.05
CA ASP A 233 15.34 -14.87 -14.95
C ASP A 233 14.41 -14.06 -15.87
N GLY A 234 13.08 -14.16 -15.65
CA GLY A 234 12.07 -13.40 -16.41
C GLY A 234 11.34 -14.24 -17.47
N ASP A 235 11.81 -15.44 -17.78
CA ASP A 235 11.16 -16.37 -18.74
C ASP A 235 11.12 -17.79 -18.19
N ILE A 236 9.95 -18.44 -18.28
CA ILE A 236 9.79 -19.85 -17.85
C ILE A 236 10.26 -20.80 -18.94
N LYS A 237 11.23 -21.61 -18.60
CA LYS A 237 11.78 -22.66 -19.48
C LYS A 237 11.22 -24.03 -19.14
N ARG A 238 11.21 -24.94 -20.12
CA ARG A 238 10.76 -26.33 -19.91
C ARG A 238 11.47 -27.05 -18.74
N LYS A 239 12.71 -26.70 -18.43
CA LYS A 239 13.44 -27.23 -17.27
C LYS A 239 12.83 -26.76 -15.94
N ASP A 240 12.31 -25.54 -15.87
CA ASP A 240 11.77 -24.93 -14.66
C ASP A 240 10.45 -25.59 -14.26
N LEU A 241 9.65 -26.04 -15.23
CA LEU A 241 8.43 -26.82 -14.98
C LEU A 241 8.71 -28.19 -14.32
N ARG A 242 9.97 -28.61 -14.21
CA ARG A 242 10.37 -29.89 -13.63
C ARG A 242 11.04 -29.77 -12.25
N ILE A 243 11.22 -28.53 -11.74
CA ILE A 243 11.85 -28.32 -10.44
C ILE A 243 11.11 -29.10 -9.35
N ASP A 244 11.86 -29.63 -8.41
CA ASP A 244 11.32 -30.36 -7.27
C ASP A 244 11.03 -29.37 -6.13
N SER A 245 9.81 -28.85 -6.14
CA SER A 245 9.31 -27.93 -5.11
C SER A 245 7.85 -28.28 -4.83
N PRO A 246 7.40 -28.26 -3.57
CA PRO A 246 6.00 -28.51 -3.23
C PRO A 246 5.06 -27.41 -3.80
N TYR A 247 5.61 -26.26 -4.18
CA TYR A 247 4.86 -25.22 -4.89
C TYR A 247 4.68 -25.50 -6.38
N ASN A 248 5.41 -26.45 -6.99
CA ASN A 248 5.31 -26.73 -8.42
C ASN A 248 4.03 -27.52 -8.76
N THR A 249 2.99 -26.81 -9.18
CA THR A 249 1.68 -27.40 -9.56
C THR A 249 1.68 -28.14 -10.90
N TYR A 250 2.77 -28.12 -11.66
CA TYR A 250 2.99 -29.03 -12.79
C TYR A 250 3.42 -30.43 -12.33
N ARG A 251 4.06 -30.50 -11.16
CA ARG A 251 4.58 -31.76 -10.61
C ARG A 251 3.62 -32.38 -9.61
N TYR A 252 3.10 -31.58 -8.70
CA TYR A 252 2.23 -32.02 -7.61
C TYR A 252 0.77 -31.67 -7.87
N ARG A 253 -0.14 -32.52 -7.36
CA ARG A 253 -1.59 -32.33 -7.44
C ARG A 253 -2.09 -31.58 -6.23
N GLY A 254 -3.24 -30.93 -6.37
CA GLY A 254 -3.85 -30.15 -5.28
C GLY A 254 -3.26 -28.76 -5.18
N LEU A 255 -3.57 -28.09 -4.08
CA LEU A 255 -3.02 -26.78 -3.74
C LEU A 255 -1.55 -26.90 -3.31
N PRO A 256 -0.72 -25.88 -3.56
CA PRO A 256 0.59 -25.78 -2.93
C PRO A 256 0.45 -25.58 -1.41
N PRO A 257 1.56 -25.69 -0.63
CA PRO A 257 1.52 -25.61 0.84
C PRO A 257 0.98 -24.32 1.43
N GLY A 258 1.00 -23.23 0.65
CA GLY A 258 0.53 -21.91 1.07
C GLY A 258 0.42 -20.94 -0.10
N PRO A 259 -0.04 -19.71 0.16
CA PRO A 259 -0.14 -18.64 -0.83
C PRO A 259 1.22 -18.32 -1.48
N ILE A 260 1.17 -17.74 -2.68
CA ILE A 260 2.35 -17.29 -3.43
C ILE A 260 2.46 -15.77 -3.52
N SER A 261 1.48 -15.06 -2.98
CA SER A 261 1.44 -13.58 -2.91
C SER A 261 0.31 -13.12 -1.99
N ILE A 262 0.29 -11.83 -1.65
CA ILE A 262 -0.89 -11.19 -1.09
C ILE A 262 -1.99 -11.06 -2.14
N VAL A 263 -3.24 -11.10 -1.70
CA VAL A 263 -4.41 -11.19 -2.59
C VAL A 263 -5.32 -9.98 -2.46
N SER A 264 -5.88 -9.54 -3.59
CA SER A 264 -7.00 -8.59 -3.58
C SER A 264 -8.28 -9.23 -3.05
N GLU A 265 -9.23 -8.40 -2.61
CA GLU A 265 -10.57 -8.84 -2.24
C GLU A 265 -11.25 -9.59 -3.38
N ASP A 266 -11.08 -9.12 -4.63
CA ASP A 266 -11.69 -9.73 -5.82
C ASP A 266 -11.18 -11.15 -6.07
N SER A 267 -9.86 -11.38 -5.90
CA SER A 267 -9.30 -12.73 -6.07
C SER A 267 -9.77 -13.69 -4.98
N LEU A 268 -9.84 -13.22 -3.74
CA LEU A 268 -10.35 -14.05 -2.64
C LEU A 268 -11.86 -14.32 -2.82
N ARG A 269 -12.62 -13.33 -3.23
CA ARG A 269 -14.05 -13.48 -3.57
C ARG A 269 -14.24 -14.48 -4.72
N ALA A 270 -13.43 -14.40 -5.78
CA ALA A 270 -13.47 -15.32 -6.89
C ALA A 270 -13.17 -16.77 -6.46
N ALA A 271 -12.20 -16.99 -5.59
CA ALA A 271 -11.90 -18.32 -5.05
C ALA A 271 -13.06 -18.86 -4.19
N LEU A 272 -13.73 -18.01 -3.43
CA LEU A 272 -14.82 -18.37 -2.51
C LEU A 272 -16.20 -18.42 -3.17
N ARG A 273 -16.37 -17.76 -4.31
CA ARG A 273 -17.60 -17.72 -5.12
C ARG A 273 -17.24 -17.77 -6.61
N PRO A 274 -16.69 -18.90 -7.07
CA PRO A 274 -16.26 -19.06 -8.45
C PRO A 274 -17.46 -19.04 -9.41
N LYS A 275 -17.22 -18.61 -10.64
CA LYS A 275 -18.20 -18.77 -11.69
C LYS A 275 -18.43 -20.27 -11.97
N GLU A 276 -19.67 -20.70 -11.95
CA GLU A 276 -20.04 -22.04 -12.33
C GLU A 276 -19.75 -22.26 -13.83
N THR A 277 -18.96 -23.27 -14.13
CA THR A 277 -18.52 -23.57 -15.51
C THR A 277 -18.06 -25.02 -15.63
N ASP A 278 -18.03 -25.55 -16.87
CA ASP A 278 -17.46 -26.86 -17.21
C ASP A 278 -16.02 -26.77 -17.73
N TYR A 279 -15.40 -25.57 -17.69
CA TYR A 279 -14.06 -25.38 -18.21
C TYR A 279 -13.01 -26.09 -17.36
N LEU A 280 -12.03 -26.67 -18.02
CA LEU A 280 -10.85 -27.29 -17.40
C LEU A 280 -9.54 -26.66 -17.86
N TYR A 281 -9.57 -25.87 -18.94
CA TYR A 281 -8.38 -25.27 -19.55
C TYR A 281 -8.63 -23.81 -19.89
N PHE A 282 -7.57 -23.03 -19.90
CA PHE A 282 -7.54 -21.70 -20.48
C PHE A 282 -6.17 -21.40 -21.09
N VAL A 283 -6.13 -20.49 -22.04
CA VAL A 283 -4.92 -20.02 -22.71
C VAL A 283 -5.05 -18.52 -22.96
N SER A 284 -3.96 -17.78 -22.77
CA SER A 284 -3.94 -16.33 -23.02
C SER A 284 -4.16 -16.02 -24.50
N MET A 285 -5.00 -15.03 -24.80
CA MET A 285 -5.22 -14.49 -26.14
C MET A 285 -4.31 -13.30 -26.48
N GLY A 286 -3.32 -12.98 -25.62
CA GLY A 286 -2.37 -11.88 -25.84
C GLY A 286 -2.89 -10.47 -25.49
N ASN A 287 -4.18 -10.30 -25.25
CA ASN A 287 -4.85 -9.01 -24.96
C ASN A 287 -5.29 -8.88 -23.50
N GLY A 288 -4.76 -9.71 -22.61
CA GLY A 288 -5.14 -9.75 -21.18
C GLY A 288 -6.34 -10.64 -20.87
N PHE A 289 -6.99 -11.23 -21.89
CA PHE A 289 -8.09 -12.17 -21.77
C PHE A 289 -7.66 -13.59 -22.13
N HIS A 290 -8.53 -14.57 -21.81
CA HIS A 290 -8.28 -15.98 -22.02
C HIS A 290 -9.35 -16.64 -22.87
N LYS A 291 -8.93 -17.62 -23.66
CA LYS A 291 -9.81 -18.61 -24.26
C LYS A 291 -9.97 -19.78 -23.31
N PHE A 292 -11.19 -20.03 -22.85
CA PHE A 292 -11.55 -21.15 -21.98
C PHE A 292 -12.01 -22.35 -22.79
N SER A 293 -11.66 -23.57 -22.35
CA SER A 293 -11.96 -24.84 -23.06
C SER A 293 -12.36 -25.93 -22.06
N LYS A 294 -13.27 -26.81 -22.49
CA LYS A 294 -13.78 -27.90 -21.64
C LYS A 294 -12.87 -29.16 -21.68
N ASN A 295 -12.15 -29.34 -22.76
CA ASN A 295 -11.31 -30.53 -22.98
C ASN A 295 -9.98 -30.16 -23.63
N LEU A 296 -9.04 -31.13 -23.64
CA LEU A 296 -7.69 -30.92 -24.14
C LEU A 296 -7.66 -30.64 -25.65
N THR A 297 -8.60 -31.21 -26.43
CA THR A 297 -8.66 -31.00 -27.88
C THR A 297 -8.98 -29.56 -28.22
N GLU A 298 -10.01 -28.98 -27.58
CA GLU A 298 -10.35 -27.57 -27.72
C GLU A 298 -9.21 -26.67 -27.26
N HIS A 299 -8.56 -27.02 -26.13
CA HIS A 299 -7.41 -26.27 -25.62
C HIS A 299 -6.24 -26.25 -26.60
N ASN A 300 -5.88 -27.40 -27.17
CA ASN A 300 -4.79 -27.49 -28.15
C ASN A 300 -5.08 -26.67 -29.41
N GLN A 301 -6.34 -26.61 -29.84
CA GLN A 301 -6.75 -25.75 -30.97
C GLN A 301 -6.57 -24.27 -30.60
N ALA A 302 -6.99 -23.86 -29.42
CA ALA A 302 -6.81 -22.48 -28.92
C ALA A 302 -5.32 -22.09 -28.76
N VAL A 303 -4.47 -23.01 -28.30
CA VAL A 303 -3.01 -22.81 -28.25
C VAL A 303 -2.42 -22.56 -29.64
N LEU A 304 -2.83 -23.36 -30.62
CA LEU A 304 -2.40 -23.17 -32.02
C LEU A 304 -2.86 -21.82 -32.57
N GLU A 305 -4.10 -21.42 -32.27
CA GLU A 305 -4.68 -20.15 -32.73
C GLU A 305 -3.99 -18.91 -32.12
N TYR A 306 -3.82 -18.90 -30.79
CA TYR A 306 -3.41 -17.70 -30.05
C TYR A 306 -1.94 -17.61 -29.65
N GLN A 307 -1.20 -18.73 -29.67
CA GLN A 307 0.22 -18.73 -29.25
C GLN A 307 1.21 -19.12 -30.34
N LEU A 308 0.80 -19.93 -31.32
CA LEU A 308 1.70 -20.46 -32.33
C LEU A 308 1.51 -19.84 -33.72
N ASN A 309 0.34 -19.28 -34.06
CA ASN A 309 0.08 -18.61 -35.33
C ASN A 309 0.45 -17.10 -35.35
N GLU A 310 0.81 -16.53 -34.22
CA GLU A 310 1.27 -15.11 -34.10
C GLU A 310 2.81 -14.96 -34.18
N ARG A 311 3.54 -16.02 -34.62
CA ARG A 311 5.00 -15.97 -34.78
C ARG A 311 5.41 -15.99 -36.25
#